data_16de2ca9fc96041e217ff93d068946f2
#
_entry.id   16de2ca9fc96041e217ff93d068946f2
#
_cell.length_a   1.000
_cell.length_b   1.000
_cell.length_c   1.000
_cell.angle_alpha   90.00
_cell.angle_beta   90.00
_cell.angle_gamma   90.00
#
_symmetry.space_group_name_H-M   'P 1'
#
loop_
_entity.id
_entity.type
_entity.pdbx_description
1 polymer ?
#
loop_
_entity_poly.entity_id
_entity_poly.type
_entity_poly.pdbx_seq_one_letter_code
_entity_poly.pdbx_strand_id
1 'polypeptide(L)'
;MLQEIISNIFSNKTRFTLSSIGIGWGVLILVVLVGVGKGYEDGVFNIFKGFAVNSIYVVASRTTLPYQGNPAGQQIMFDENDIHLLKNNIPSIKAMSPEASVWQRISVGDLSADYEIKGVYPAYFEMKMLQTTYGRTINRLDEIEKRKVILIGSNVAEMFFDTSDPTGNYLTIGNNVYLVIGVIRNTLLNNSEARQIYMPFSVHSTSFGYDNKFRVLVFTYAEQADFNILKLRFREFMGRKYHFSTRDDRVFFFSSVEEQVNAFNDLFDTMKTFLWFIGLSTLVGGVIGVANIMYASAKERTFEIGIRKAVGARKSEIRWMFIGESVITTFFAGIAGMALGFIVLKVIGIFINPDEMLFEKPGINVVTSVMTIVILMLCGTLAGLRPAIYATNLQPIDSLRKEN
;
A
#
# COMPACT_ATOMS: atom_id res chain seq x y z
N MET A 1 14.19 -44.23 -16.35
CA MET A 1 13.79 -43.58 -15.07
C MET A 1 12.70 -42.50 -15.24
N LEU A 2 12.92 -41.40 -15.96
CA LEU A 2 11.86 -40.40 -16.20
C LEU A 2 10.62 -40.95 -16.92
N GLN A 3 10.80 -41.74 -17.97
CA GLN A 3 9.69 -42.38 -18.70
C GLN A 3 8.90 -43.35 -17.83
N GLU A 4 9.57 -44.10 -16.95
CA GLU A 4 8.90 -44.99 -15.99
C GLU A 4 8.11 -44.21 -14.94
N ILE A 5 8.64 -43.12 -14.43
CA ILE A 5 7.93 -42.24 -13.47
C ILE A 5 6.66 -41.68 -14.13
N ILE A 6 6.76 -41.18 -15.35
CA ILE A 6 5.61 -40.66 -16.12
C ILE A 6 4.58 -41.76 -16.38
N SER A 7 5.00 -42.96 -16.82
CA SER A 7 4.11 -44.08 -17.02
C SER A 7 3.36 -44.51 -15.74
N ASN A 8 4.06 -44.52 -14.61
CA ASN A 8 3.49 -44.83 -13.29
C ASN A 8 2.47 -43.80 -12.81
N ILE A 9 2.70 -42.52 -13.09
CA ILE A 9 1.76 -41.44 -12.78
C ILE A 9 0.46 -41.62 -13.58
N PHE A 10 0.56 -41.95 -14.86
CA PHE A 10 -0.61 -42.12 -15.73
C PHE A 10 -1.37 -43.43 -15.50
N SER A 11 -0.75 -44.47 -14.95
CA SER A 11 -1.43 -45.73 -14.61
C SER A 11 -2.37 -45.64 -13.39
N ASN A 12 -2.09 -44.72 -12.44
CA ASN A 12 -2.86 -44.53 -11.22
C ASN A 12 -3.49 -43.12 -11.12
N LYS A 13 -4.35 -42.76 -12.10
CA LYS A 13 -4.93 -41.41 -12.25
C LYS A 13 -5.65 -40.90 -11.01
N THR A 14 -6.44 -41.74 -10.33
CA THR A 14 -7.17 -41.34 -9.09
C THR A 14 -6.27 -40.89 -7.96
N ARG A 15 -5.14 -41.55 -7.77
CA ARG A 15 -4.15 -41.17 -6.72
C ARG A 15 -3.45 -39.89 -7.07
N PHE A 16 -3.02 -39.79 -8.33
CA PHE A 16 -2.37 -38.57 -8.82
C PHE A 16 -3.29 -37.37 -8.63
N THR A 17 -4.55 -37.45 -8.99
CA THR A 17 -5.52 -36.37 -8.82
C THR A 17 -5.75 -36.01 -7.34
N LEU A 18 -5.97 -37.04 -6.46
CA LEU A 18 -6.15 -36.79 -5.02
C LEU A 18 -4.93 -36.10 -4.40
N SER A 19 -3.71 -36.57 -4.73
CA SER A 19 -2.46 -35.96 -4.26
C SER A 19 -2.30 -34.52 -4.76
N SER A 20 -2.65 -34.31 -6.04
CA SER A 20 -2.50 -33.03 -6.69
C SER A 20 -3.49 -31.98 -6.17
N ILE A 21 -4.71 -32.38 -5.78
CA ILE A 21 -5.73 -31.48 -5.24
C ILE A 21 -5.24 -30.83 -3.95
N GLY A 22 -4.65 -31.58 -3.01
CA GLY A 22 -4.20 -31.02 -1.73
C GLY A 22 -3.11 -29.96 -1.88
N ILE A 23 -2.10 -30.22 -2.70
CA ILE A 23 -1.03 -29.26 -2.96
C ILE A 23 -1.52 -28.13 -3.86
N GLY A 24 -2.25 -28.45 -4.94
CA GLY A 24 -2.79 -27.44 -5.84
C GLY A 24 -3.70 -26.44 -5.12
N TRP A 25 -4.52 -26.92 -4.20
CA TRP A 25 -5.35 -26.07 -3.35
C TRP A 25 -4.53 -25.16 -2.42
N GLY A 26 -3.48 -25.72 -1.76
CA GLY A 26 -2.57 -24.92 -0.92
C GLY A 26 -1.87 -23.83 -1.70
N VAL A 27 -1.39 -24.13 -2.92
CA VAL A 27 -0.77 -23.15 -3.81
C VAL A 27 -1.76 -22.10 -4.28
N LEU A 28 -2.98 -22.51 -4.66
CA LEU A 28 -4.04 -21.59 -5.05
C LEU A 28 -4.33 -20.58 -3.94
N ILE A 29 -4.54 -21.06 -2.70
CA ILE A 29 -4.79 -20.19 -1.56
C ILE A 29 -3.62 -19.23 -1.35
N LEU A 30 -2.37 -19.71 -1.36
CA LEU A 30 -1.19 -18.88 -1.18
C LEU A 30 -1.11 -17.79 -2.26
N VAL A 31 -1.30 -18.16 -3.53
CA VAL A 31 -1.27 -17.25 -4.68
C VAL A 31 -2.35 -16.17 -4.55
N VAL A 32 -3.57 -16.57 -4.19
CA VAL A 32 -4.70 -15.64 -4.04
C VAL A 32 -4.48 -14.70 -2.86
N LEU A 33 -4.09 -15.23 -1.69
CA LEU A 33 -3.86 -14.39 -0.50
C LEU A 33 -2.74 -13.37 -0.70
N VAL A 34 -1.60 -13.80 -1.26
CA VAL A 34 -0.46 -12.90 -1.50
C VAL A 34 -0.81 -11.89 -2.60
N GLY A 35 -1.51 -12.32 -3.65
CA GLY A 35 -1.92 -11.45 -4.76
C GLY A 35 -2.94 -10.39 -4.35
N VAL A 36 -3.93 -10.76 -3.53
CA VAL A 36 -4.91 -9.83 -2.96
C VAL A 36 -4.23 -8.87 -1.98
N GLY A 37 -3.36 -9.40 -1.10
CA GLY A 37 -2.58 -8.57 -0.18
C GLY A 37 -1.74 -7.52 -0.90
N LYS A 38 -1.10 -7.90 -2.03
CA LYS A 38 -0.32 -6.96 -2.85
C LYS A 38 -1.21 -5.90 -3.51
N GLY A 39 -2.38 -6.27 -4.04
CA GLY A 39 -3.33 -5.31 -4.62
C GLY A 39 -3.81 -4.28 -3.59
N TYR A 40 -4.02 -4.68 -2.34
CA TYR A 40 -4.38 -3.77 -1.26
C TYR A 40 -3.21 -2.84 -0.88
N GLU A 41 -2.00 -3.38 -0.73
CA GLU A 41 -0.79 -2.60 -0.50
C GLU A 41 -0.60 -1.53 -1.58
N ASP A 42 -0.61 -1.92 -2.85
CA ASP A 42 -0.42 -1.01 -3.97
C ASP A 42 -1.52 0.06 -4.04
N GLY A 43 -2.77 -0.30 -3.72
CA GLY A 43 -3.89 0.62 -3.60
C GLY A 43 -3.66 1.67 -2.52
N VAL A 44 -3.27 1.26 -1.32
CA VAL A 44 -2.98 2.18 -0.22
C VAL A 44 -1.77 3.08 -0.53
N PHE A 45 -0.68 2.53 -1.09
CA PHE A 45 0.49 3.34 -1.44
C PHE A 45 0.22 4.32 -2.58
N ASN A 46 -0.76 4.07 -3.45
CA ASN A 46 -1.20 5.04 -4.44
C ASN A 46 -1.69 6.34 -3.81
N ILE A 47 -2.26 6.31 -2.58
CA ILE A 47 -2.68 7.51 -1.84
C ILE A 47 -1.49 8.46 -1.65
N PHE A 48 -0.32 7.90 -1.36
CA PHE A 48 0.88 8.69 -1.06
C PHE A 48 1.62 9.16 -2.32
N LYS A 49 1.32 8.62 -3.50
CA LYS A 49 1.92 9.09 -4.77
C LYS A 49 1.55 10.54 -5.13
N GLY A 50 0.45 11.06 -4.56
CA GLY A 50 0.03 12.45 -4.71
C GLY A 50 0.62 13.42 -3.69
N PHE A 51 1.58 12.97 -2.86
CA PHE A 51 2.23 13.82 -1.85
C PHE A 51 3.74 13.71 -1.96
N ALA A 52 4.44 14.84 -1.78
CA ALA A 52 5.86 14.76 -1.53
C ALA A 52 6.09 14.05 -0.19
N VAL A 53 6.81 12.92 -0.19
CA VAL A 53 7.03 12.07 0.99
C VAL A 53 7.63 12.87 2.16
N ASN A 54 8.46 13.86 1.85
CA ASN A 54 9.08 14.77 2.82
C ASN A 54 8.20 15.97 3.21
N SER A 55 6.87 15.85 3.07
CA SER A 55 5.94 16.90 3.50
C SER A 55 5.50 16.71 4.94
N ILE A 56 5.43 17.84 5.67
CA ILE A 56 4.96 17.90 7.05
C ILE A 56 3.83 18.90 7.15
N TYR A 57 2.77 18.50 7.85
CA TYR A 57 1.70 19.37 8.31
C TYR A 57 1.90 19.66 9.78
N VAL A 58 1.95 20.93 10.15
CA VAL A 58 2.03 21.37 11.54
C VAL A 58 0.76 22.13 11.88
N VAL A 59 -0.02 21.59 12.79
CA VAL A 59 -1.25 22.22 13.27
C VAL A 59 -0.98 22.87 14.61
N ALA A 60 -1.12 24.20 14.69
CA ALA A 60 -1.03 24.94 15.94
C ALA A 60 -2.30 24.75 16.78
N SER A 61 -2.12 24.53 18.07
CA SER A 61 -3.16 24.28 19.04
C SER A 61 -3.04 25.21 20.25
N ARG A 62 -3.49 24.78 21.40
CA ARG A 62 -3.39 25.52 22.66
C ARG A 62 -2.26 24.97 23.52
N THR A 63 -1.64 25.86 24.33
CA THR A 63 -0.70 25.42 25.34
C THR A 63 -1.39 24.59 26.41
N THR A 64 -0.72 23.55 26.89
CA THR A 64 -1.24 22.69 27.96
C THR A 64 -0.46 22.85 29.28
N LEU A 65 0.73 23.41 29.20
CA LEU A 65 1.59 23.68 30.34
C LEU A 65 1.72 25.18 30.59
N PRO A 66 1.70 25.66 31.86
CA PRO A 66 2.03 27.03 32.19
C PRO A 66 3.54 27.27 31.98
N TYR A 67 3.92 28.47 31.51
CA TYR A 67 5.31 28.78 31.24
C TYR A 67 5.61 30.26 31.45
N GLN A 68 6.64 30.58 32.23
CA GLN A 68 7.13 31.95 32.48
C GLN A 68 6.01 32.95 32.84
N GLY A 69 5.06 32.55 33.68
CA GLY A 69 3.94 33.40 34.10
C GLY A 69 2.72 33.36 33.17
N ASN A 70 2.82 32.76 31.98
CA ASN A 70 1.68 32.55 31.11
C ASN A 70 0.87 31.30 31.53
N PRO A 71 -0.46 31.39 31.65
CA PRO A 71 -1.30 30.24 31.98
C PRO A 71 -1.37 29.25 30.80
N ALA A 72 -1.72 27.99 31.11
CA ALA A 72 -2.10 27.04 30.10
C ALA A 72 -3.39 27.48 29.39
N GLY A 73 -3.62 26.99 28.16
CA GLY A 73 -4.80 27.29 27.35
C GLY A 73 -4.66 28.42 26.35
N GLN A 74 -3.48 29.05 26.27
CA GLN A 74 -3.20 30.11 25.28
C GLN A 74 -3.31 29.52 23.86
N GLN A 75 -4.17 30.10 23.02
CA GLN A 75 -4.28 29.75 21.61
C GLN A 75 -3.05 30.23 20.84
N ILE A 76 -2.35 29.31 20.20
CA ILE A 76 -1.23 29.64 19.28
C ILE A 76 -1.77 29.65 17.85
N MET A 77 -1.39 30.68 17.11
CA MET A 77 -1.64 30.81 15.68
C MET A 77 -0.37 31.31 15.02
N PHE A 78 -0.05 30.75 13.88
CA PHE A 78 1.07 31.23 13.06
C PHE A 78 0.71 32.56 12.40
N ASP A 79 1.74 33.34 12.12
CA ASP A 79 1.68 34.53 11.27
C ASP A 79 2.67 34.42 10.09
N GLU A 80 2.56 35.32 9.14
CA GLU A 80 3.41 35.32 7.95
C GLU A 80 4.92 35.49 8.29
N ASN A 81 5.26 36.19 9.39
CA ASN A 81 6.63 36.31 9.85
C ASN A 81 7.22 34.97 10.32
N ASP A 82 6.39 34.02 10.79
CA ASP A 82 6.87 32.70 11.19
C ASP A 82 7.47 31.96 10.01
N ILE A 83 6.88 32.09 8.82
CA ILE A 83 7.40 31.48 7.60
C ILE A 83 8.80 31.99 7.30
N HIS A 84 9.00 33.31 7.38
CA HIS A 84 10.31 33.92 7.18
C HIS A 84 11.33 33.53 8.28
N LEU A 85 10.92 33.53 9.55
CA LEU A 85 11.78 33.14 10.66
C LEU A 85 12.21 31.66 10.54
N LEU A 86 11.28 30.74 10.28
CA LEU A 86 11.57 29.32 10.14
C LEU A 86 12.51 29.06 8.97
N LYS A 87 12.24 29.68 7.81
CA LYS A 87 13.07 29.50 6.61
C LYS A 87 14.51 29.98 6.82
N ASN A 88 14.70 31.07 7.54
CA ASN A 88 16.02 31.62 7.79
C ASN A 88 16.82 30.85 8.87
N ASN A 89 16.14 30.25 9.84
CA ASN A 89 16.77 29.57 10.97
C ASN A 89 16.84 28.03 10.85
N ILE A 90 16.08 27.44 9.94
CA ILE A 90 16.09 25.99 9.70
C ILE A 90 16.36 25.74 8.20
N PRO A 91 17.62 25.69 7.77
CA PRO A 91 17.99 25.59 6.35
C PRO A 91 17.52 24.28 5.68
N SER A 92 17.20 23.25 6.47
CA SER A 92 16.65 21.99 5.96
C SER A 92 15.24 22.14 5.40
N ILE A 93 14.51 23.21 5.73
CA ILE A 93 13.19 23.50 5.16
C ILE A 93 13.36 24.05 3.74
N LYS A 94 12.71 23.41 2.76
CA LYS A 94 12.79 23.75 1.33
C LYS A 94 11.69 24.71 0.90
N ALA A 95 10.45 24.30 1.07
CA ALA A 95 9.26 25.06 0.71
C ALA A 95 8.30 25.13 1.89
N MET A 96 7.54 26.21 1.98
CA MET A 96 6.55 26.43 3.04
C MET A 96 5.30 27.09 2.46
N SER A 97 4.15 26.72 3.01
CA SER A 97 2.87 27.38 2.71
C SER A 97 2.02 27.45 3.97
N PRO A 98 1.38 28.60 4.25
CA PRO A 98 0.24 28.61 5.16
C PRO A 98 -0.90 27.79 4.54
N GLU A 99 -1.76 27.22 5.39
CA GLU A 99 -3.05 26.70 5.01
C GLU A 99 -4.09 27.30 5.98
N ALA A 100 -4.86 28.26 5.47
CA ALA A 100 -6.01 28.83 6.17
C ALA A 100 -7.28 28.33 5.52
N SER A 101 -8.23 27.81 6.29
CA SER A 101 -9.49 27.28 5.74
C SER A 101 -10.70 27.90 6.37
N VAL A 102 -11.75 28.07 5.55
CA VAL A 102 -13.07 28.55 5.96
C VAL A 102 -14.16 27.87 5.13
N TRP A 103 -15.25 27.53 5.75
CA TRP A 103 -16.45 27.09 5.05
C TRP A 103 -17.30 28.27 4.65
N GLN A 104 -17.63 28.37 3.37
CA GLN A 104 -18.42 29.44 2.81
C GLN A 104 -19.39 28.95 1.76
N ARG A 105 -20.54 29.63 1.70
CA ARG A 105 -21.48 29.42 0.61
C ARG A 105 -20.94 30.05 -0.66
N ILE A 106 -20.93 29.27 -1.71
CA ILE A 106 -20.59 29.70 -3.05
C ILE A 106 -21.83 29.67 -3.95
N SER A 107 -21.89 30.53 -4.95
CA SER A 107 -23.01 30.58 -5.90
C SER A 107 -22.56 30.91 -7.32
N VAL A 108 -23.26 30.26 -8.26
CA VAL A 108 -23.15 30.54 -9.69
C VAL A 108 -24.59 30.52 -10.24
N GLY A 109 -25.11 31.66 -10.70
CA GLY A 109 -26.52 31.78 -11.06
C GLY A 109 -27.44 31.42 -9.89
N ASP A 110 -28.37 30.49 -10.13
CA ASP A 110 -29.32 29.99 -9.12
C ASP A 110 -28.79 28.83 -8.27
N LEU A 111 -27.63 28.26 -8.60
CA LEU A 111 -27.01 27.18 -7.85
C LEU A 111 -26.20 27.72 -6.69
N SER A 112 -26.32 27.09 -5.52
CA SER A 112 -25.50 27.41 -4.35
C SER A 112 -25.21 26.17 -3.51
N ALA A 113 -23.99 26.10 -2.97
CA ALA A 113 -23.56 25.04 -2.06
C ALA A 113 -22.44 25.53 -1.14
N ASP A 114 -22.23 24.84 -0.01
CA ASP A 114 -21.20 25.18 0.94
C ASP A 114 -19.95 24.36 0.66
N TYR A 115 -18.78 25.04 0.54
CA TYR A 115 -17.50 24.41 0.27
C TYR A 115 -16.41 24.97 1.19
N GLU A 116 -15.38 24.15 1.43
CA GLU A 116 -14.18 24.58 2.11
C GLU A 116 -13.30 25.37 1.15
N ILE A 117 -12.94 26.59 1.57
CA ILE A 117 -12.06 27.48 0.82
C ILE A 117 -10.73 27.56 1.54
N LYS A 118 -9.65 27.26 0.85
CA LYS A 118 -8.30 27.27 1.37
C LYS A 118 -7.48 28.42 0.80
N GLY A 119 -6.90 29.21 1.68
CA GLY A 119 -5.91 30.21 1.37
C GLY A 119 -4.52 29.60 1.48
N VAL A 120 -3.76 29.56 0.38
CA VAL A 120 -2.47 28.88 0.30
C VAL A 120 -1.46 29.69 -0.53
N TYR A 121 -0.16 29.41 -0.34
CA TYR A 121 0.88 29.91 -1.23
C TYR A 121 1.05 29.05 -2.48
N PRO A 122 1.62 29.60 -3.57
CA PRO A 122 1.87 28.83 -4.80
C PRO A 122 2.65 27.54 -4.60
N ALA A 123 3.63 27.50 -3.68
CA ALA A 123 4.41 26.32 -3.35
C ALA A 123 3.57 25.13 -2.81
N TYR A 124 2.37 25.39 -2.31
CA TYR A 124 1.46 24.35 -1.80
C TYR A 124 1.11 23.31 -2.87
N PHE A 125 0.90 23.74 -4.11
CA PHE A 125 0.52 22.86 -5.21
C PHE A 125 1.67 21.92 -5.60
N GLU A 126 2.90 22.39 -5.54
CA GLU A 126 4.10 21.56 -5.77
C GLU A 126 4.30 20.57 -4.61
N MET A 127 4.18 21.03 -3.35
CA MET A 127 4.31 20.20 -2.15
C MET A 127 3.27 19.08 -2.10
N LYS A 128 2.05 19.34 -2.59
CA LYS A 128 0.96 18.35 -2.69
C LYS A 128 0.91 17.65 -4.05
N MET A 129 1.84 17.93 -4.96
CA MET A 129 1.86 17.38 -6.31
C MET A 129 0.51 17.50 -7.05
N LEU A 130 -0.26 18.57 -6.74
CA LEU A 130 -1.56 18.80 -7.33
C LEU A 130 -1.43 19.26 -8.79
N GLN A 131 -2.10 18.56 -9.67
CA GLN A 131 -2.14 18.87 -11.09
C GLN A 131 -3.51 19.44 -11.48
N THR A 132 -3.52 20.27 -12.52
CA THR A 132 -4.78 20.80 -13.10
C THR A 132 -5.22 19.98 -14.31
N THR A 133 -6.53 19.80 -14.45
CA THR A 133 -7.14 19.25 -15.66
C THR A 133 -7.32 20.37 -16.70
N TYR A 134 -7.73 21.54 -16.22
CA TYR A 134 -7.92 22.75 -17.03
C TYR A 134 -7.18 23.92 -16.40
N GLY A 135 -6.68 24.84 -17.21
CA GLY A 135 -6.07 26.08 -16.77
C GLY A 135 -4.72 25.91 -16.08
N ARG A 136 -4.48 26.69 -15.02
CA ARG A 136 -3.20 26.77 -14.30
C ARG A 136 -3.41 26.85 -12.80
N THR A 137 -2.35 26.55 -12.03
CA THR A 137 -2.29 26.80 -10.59
C THR A 137 -2.06 28.27 -10.24
N ILE A 138 -2.28 28.63 -8.98
CA ILE A 138 -1.95 29.96 -8.43
C ILE A 138 -0.44 30.18 -8.53
N ASN A 139 -0.04 31.34 -9.00
CA ASN A 139 1.36 31.71 -9.13
C ASN A 139 1.75 32.85 -8.17
N ARG A 140 3.06 33.19 -8.16
CA ARG A 140 3.59 34.25 -7.28
C ARG A 140 3.00 35.62 -7.54
N LEU A 141 2.64 35.95 -8.78
CA LEU A 141 2.02 37.25 -9.11
C LEU A 141 0.59 37.32 -8.56
N ASP A 142 -0.16 36.24 -8.59
CA ASP A 142 -1.51 36.19 -8.02
C ASP A 142 -1.48 36.48 -6.52
N GLU A 143 -0.44 35.98 -5.79
CA GLU A 143 -0.24 36.22 -4.36
C GLU A 143 0.18 37.67 -4.07
N ILE A 144 1.19 38.19 -4.78
CA ILE A 144 1.75 39.53 -4.54
C ILE A 144 0.72 40.63 -4.91
N GLU A 145 0.05 40.50 -6.05
CA GLU A 145 -0.92 41.47 -6.54
C GLU A 145 -2.32 41.27 -5.93
N LYS A 146 -2.46 40.28 -5.05
CA LYS A 146 -3.76 39.92 -4.42
C LYS A 146 -4.88 39.77 -5.44
N ARG A 147 -4.58 39.04 -6.51
CA ARG A 147 -5.56 38.81 -7.58
C ARG A 147 -6.71 37.95 -7.06
N LYS A 148 -7.95 38.38 -7.31
CA LYS A 148 -9.16 37.63 -6.95
C LYS A 148 -9.38 36.43 -7.89
N VAL A 149 -8.47 35.46 -7.84
CA VAL A 149 -8.48 34.24 -8.63
C VAL A 149 -8.66 33.03 -7.73
N ILE A 150 -9.29 31.98 -8.28
CA ILE A 150 -9.51 30.72 -7.58
C ILE A 150 -9.20 29.52 -8.46
N LEU A 151 -8.74 28.46 -7.81
CA LEU A 151 -8.68 27.10 -8.33
C LEU A 151 -9.82 26.31 -7.71
N ILE A 152 -10.56 25.55 -8.49
CA ILE A 152 -11.67 24.74 -8.01
C ILE A 152 -11.37 23.26 -8.17
N GLY A 153 -11.85 22.45 -7.24
CA GLY A 153 -11.80 20.99 -7.36
C GLY A 153 -12.78 20.48 -8.44
N SER A 154 -12.53 19.28 -8.95
CA SER A 154 -13.36 18.70 -10.03
C SER A 154 -14.83 18.57 -9.65
N ASN A 155 -15.16 18.19 -8.41
CA ASN A 155 -16.56 18.07 -7.98
C ASN A 155 -17.26 19.45 -7.89
N VAL A 156 -16.48 20.51 -7.60
CA VAL A 156 -16.99 21.88 -7.65
C VAL A 156 -17.27 22.29 -9.08
N ALA A 157 -16.35 21.96 -10.00
CA ALA A 157 -16.51 22.22 -11.42
C ALA A 157 -17.75 21.50 -12.00
N GLU A 158 -17.92 20.23 -11.70
CA GLU A 158 -19.08 19.42 -12.13
C GLU A 158 -20.41 19.98 -11.60
N MET A 159 -20.43 20.41 -10.32
CA MET A 159 -21.66 20.93 -9.69
C MET A 159 -22.13 22.23 -10.31
N PHE A 160 -21.21 23.14 -10.70
CA PHE A 160 -21.57 24.50 -11.13
C PHE A 160 -21.44 24.73 -12.63
N PHE A 161 -20.64 23.95 -13.34
CA PHE A 161 -20.29 24.17 -14.74
C PHE A 161 -20.46 22.93 -15.64
N ASP A 162 -21.12 21.89 -15.12
CA ASP A 162 -21.23 20.60 -15.79
C ASP A 162 -19.83 20.03 -16.15
N THR A 163 -19.69 19.44 -17.33
CA THR A 163 -18.45 18.84 -17.83
C THR A 163 -17.60 19.76 -18.69
N SER A 164 -18.00 21.04 -18.84
CA SER A 164 -17.27 22.02 -19.65
C SER A 164 -16.08 22.61 -18.88
N ASP A 165 -15.09 23.14 -19.61
CA ASP A 165 -13.99 23.89 -19.03
C ASP A 165 -14.51 25.17 -18.34
N PRO A 166 -14.43 25.30 -17.01
CA PRO A 166 -14.94 26.46 -16.30
C PRO A 166 -13.92 27.62 -16.25
N THR A 167 -12.72 27.47 -16.81
CA THR A 167 -11.72 28.54 -16.77
C THR A 167 -12.19 29.80 -17.47
N GLY A 168 -11.94 30.96 -16.85
CA GLY A 168 -12.43 32.24 -17.35
C GLY A 168 -13.84 32.63 -16.88
N ASN A 169 -14.59 31.72 -16.25
CA ASN A 169 -15.85 32.04 -15.62
C ASN A 169 -15.66 32.62 -14.21
N TYR A 170 -16.73 33.20 -13.69
CA TYR A 170 -16.74 33.81 -12.36
C TYR A 170 -17.60 33.01 -11.40
N LEU A 171 -17.16 32.98 -10.14
CA LEU A 171 -17.82 32.32 -9.03
C LEU A 171 -17.92 33.30 -7.87
N THR A 172 -19.10 33.38 -7.25
CA THR A 172 -19.36 34.28 -6.12
C THR A 172 -19.15 33.54 -4.79
N ILE A 173 -18.33 34.12 -3.91
CA ILE A 173 -18.09 33.62 -2.56
C ILE A 173 -18.47 34.75 -1.58
N GLY A 174 -19.54 34.53 -0.81
CA GLY A 174 -20.11 35.62 -0.01
C GLY A 174 -20.50 36.81 -0.87
N ASN A 175 -19.87 37.96 -0.62
CA ASN A 175 -20.12 39.20 -1.37
C ASN A 175 -19.06 39.51 -2.45
N ASN A 176 -18.11 38.63 -2.70
CA ASN A 176 -17.03 38.85 -3.63
C ASN A 176 -17.08 37.89 -4.81
N VAL A 177 -16.65 38.39 -5.97
CA VAL A 177 -16.57 37.62 -7.22
C VAL A 177 -15.12 37.25 -7.49
N TYR A 178 -14.90 36.03 -7.89
CA TYR A 178 -13.58 35.45 -8.15
C TYR A 178 -13.54 34.82 -9.54
N LEU A 179 -12.40 34.97 -10.21
CA LEU A 179 -12.15 34.37 -11.53
C LEU A 179 -11.63 32.93 -11.36
N VAL A 180 -12.25 31.98 -12.01
CA VAL A 180 -11.76 30.59 -12.06
C VAL A 180 -10.59 30.51 -13.04
N ILE A 181 -9.39 30.15 -12.55
CA ILE A 181 -8.17 30.05 -13.36
C ILE A 181 -7.75 28.62 -13.66
N GLY A 182 -8.37 27.63 -13.04
CA GLY A 182 -8.09 26.23 -13.31
C GLY A 182 -8.93 25.29 -12.45
N VAL A 183 -8.88 24.02 -12.83
CA VAL A 183 -9.56 22.91 -12.15
C VAL A 183 -8.54 21.89 -11.72
N ILE A 184 -8.53 21.52 -10.43
CA ILE A 184 -7.67 20.47 -9.89
C ILE A 184 -8.16 19.13 -10.43
N ARG A 185 -7.22 18.33 -10.96
CA ARG A 185 -7.48 16.97 -11.40
C ARG A 185 -7.95 16.13 -10.22
N ASN A 186 -9.08 15.47 -10.40
CA ASN A 186 -9.47 14.41 -9.47
C ASN A 186 -8.46 13.27 -9.62
N THR A 187 -7.68 13.06 -8.60
CA THR A 187 -6.96 11.80 -8.43
C THR A 187 -7.74 11.03 -7.37
N LEU A 188 -8.01 9.76 -7.65
CA LEU A 188 -8.85 8.85 -6.89
C LEU A 188 -8.64 8.83 -5.38
N LEU A 189 -7.53 9.32 -4.96
CA LEU A 189 -7.03 9.23 -3.61
C LEU A 189 -7.17 10.56 -2.86
N ASN A 190 -7.55 11.62 -3.55
CA ASN A 190 -7.74 12.94 -3.00
C ASN A 190 -9.17 13.47 -3.26
N ASN A 191 -10.16 12.66 -2.93
CA ASN A 191 -11.57 13.08 -3.04
C ASN A 191 -11.87 14.32 -2.17
N SER A 192 -11.04 14.59 -1.16
CA SER A 192 -11.10 15.83 -0.39
C SER A 192 -10.73 17.07 -1.23
N GLU A 193 -9.68 16.98 -2.05
CA GLU A 193 -9.21 18.09 -2.88
C GLU A 193 -10.18 18.39 -4.03
N ALA A 194 -10.89 17.37 -4.52
CA ALA A 194 -11.94 17.54 -5.53
C ALA A 194 -13.12 18.39 -5.03
N ARG A 195 -13.32 18.50 -3.72
CA ARG A 195 -14.39 19.27 -3.06
C ARG A 195 -13.92 20.60 -2.47
N GLN A 196 -12.69 21.03 -2.75
CA GLN A 196 -12.11 22.23 -2.17
C GLN A 196 -11.95 23.34 -3.22
N ILE A 197 -11.87 24.57 -2.72
CA ILE A 197 -11.55 25.74 -3.52
C ILE A 197 -10.27 26.34 -2.94
N TYR A 198 -9.34 26.73 -3.80
CA TYR A 198 -8.09 27.34 -3.41
C TYR A 198 -7.99 28.76 -3.94
N MET A 199 -7.47 29.66 -3.10
CA MET A 199 -7.19 31.03 -3.48
C MET A 199 -5.83 31.47 -2.91
N PRO A 200 -5.23 32.57 -3.40
CA PRO A 200 -4.04 33.16 -2.79
C PRO A 200 -4.28 33.43 -1.30
N PHE A 201 -3.29 33.11 -0.44
CA PHE A 201 -3.43 33.31 1.01
C PHE A 201 -3.70 34.79 1.36
N SER A 202 -3.05 35.70 0.69
CA SER A 202 -3.26 37.15 0.87
C SER A 202 -4.70 37.58 0.59
N VAL A 203 -5.35 36.97 -0.42
CA VAL A 203 -6.74 37.22 -0.75
C VAL A 203 -7.66 36.59 0.28
N HIS A 204 -7.38 35.36 0.71
CA HIS A 204 -8.14 34.67 1.74
C HIS A 204 -8.15 35.46 3.05
N SER A 205 -6.97 35.87 3.52
CA SER A 205 -6.82 36.63 4.75
C SER A 205 -7.59 37.96 4.71
N THR A 206 -7.51 38.67 3.59
CA THR A 206 -8.23 39.94 3.42
C THR A 206 -9.74 39.74 3.30
N SER A 207 -10.19 38.68 2.61
CA SER A 207 -11.62 38.45 2.36
C SER A 207 -12.36 37.96 3.60
N PHE A 208 -11.70 37.20 4.48
CA PHE A 208 -12.33 36.55 5.63
C PHE A 208 -11.86 37.08 7.01
N GLY A 209 -11.01 38.11 7.04
CA GLY A 209 -10.67 38.84 8.29
C GLY A 209 -9.75 38.07 9.24
N TYR A 210 -8.84 37.25 8.73
CA TYR A 210 -7.93 36.44 9.53
C TYR A 210 -6.62 37.15 9.93
N ASP A 211 -6.42 38.43 9.58
CA ASP A 211 -5.24 39.26 9.91
C ASP A 211 -3.89 38.54 9.65
N ASN A 212 -3.79 37.82 8.52
CA ASN A 212 -2.64 36.99 8.14
C ASN A 212 -2.28 35.91 9.15
N LYS A 213 -3.21 35.49 10.01
CA LYS A 213 -3.03 34.38 10.95
C LYS A 213 -3.60 33.09 10.39
N PHE A 214 -2.93 31.97 10.69
CA PHE A 214 -3.33 30.66 10.24
C PHE A 214 -2.97 29.60 11.28
N ARG A 215 -3.61 28.45 11.21
CA ARG A 215 -3.40 27.35 12.16
C ARG A 215 -2.56 26.23 11.59
N VAL A 216 -2.54 26.07 10.29
CA VAL A 216 -1.85 24.97 9.62
C VAL A 216 -0.71 25.53 8.79
N LEU A 217 0.48 25.02 9.04
CA LEU A 217 1.68 25.28 8.26
C LEU A 217 2.10 24.00 7.56
N VAL A 218 2.21 24.05 6.25
CA VAL A 218 2.71 22.92 5.45
C VAL A 218 4.11 23.25 4.97
N PHE A 219 5.03 22.33 5.09
CA PHE A 219 6.38 22.52 4.55
C PHE A 219 7.02 21.21 4.11
N THR A 220 8.00 21.29 3.21
CA THR A 220 8.87 20.19 2.82
C THR A 220 10.27 20.42 3.34
N TYR A 221 10.99 19.34 3.60
CA TYR A 221 12.36 19.37 4.08
C TYR A 221 13.30 18.53 3.20
N ALA A 222 14.62 18.72 3.40
CA ALA A 222 15.62 17.97 2.65
C ALA A 222 15.62 16.50 3.06
N GLU A 223 15.68 15.59 2.09
CA GLU A 223 15.62 14.12 2.31
C GLU A 223 16.65 13.59 3.31
N GLN A 224 17.80 14.28 3.45
CA GLN A 224 18.86 13.90 4.39
C GLN A 224 18.63 14.44 5.81
N ALA A 225 17.60 15.24 6.05
CA ALA A 225 17.33 15.85 7.34
C ALA A 225 16.51 14.89 8.22
N ASP A 226 16.95 14.74 9.47
CA ASP A 226 16.20 13.98 10.47
C ASP A 226 14.97 14.77 10.92
N PHE A 227 13.79 14.17 10.74
CA PHE A 227 12.52 14.76 11.13
C PHE A 227 12.44 15.09 12.62
N ASN A 228 12.98 14.23 13.50
CA ASN A 228 12.95 14.46 14.94
C ASN A 228 13.79 15.66 15.35
N ILE A 229 14.95 15.84 14.73
CA ILE A 229 15.81 17.01 14.95
C ILE A 229 15.10 18.27 14.45
N LEU A 230 14.45 18.21 13.30
CA LEU A 230 13.70 19.33 12.75
C LEU A 230 12.54 19.72 13.66
N LYS A 231 11.77 18.76 14.17
CA LYS A 231 10.67 18.95 15.13
C LYS A 231 11.14 19.64 16.42
N LEU A 232 12.30 19.22 16.95
CA LEU A 232 12.89 19.85 18.13
C LEU A 232 13.26 21.31 17.86
N ARG A 233 13.99 21.58 16.76
CA ARG A 233 14.37 22.96 16.38
C ARG A 233 13.14 23.84 16.14
N PHE A 234 12.13 23.31 15.44
CA PHE A 234 10.88 24.02 15.21
C PHE A 234 10.24 24.45 16.54
N ARG A 235 10.12 23.53 17.50
CA ARG A 235 9.56 23.81 18.83
C ARG A 235 10.38 24.82 19.62
N GLU A 236 11.71 24.76 19.54
CA GLU A 236 12.58 25.72 20.20
C GLU A 236 12.34 27.15 19.68
N PHE A 237 12.28 27.32 18.35
CA PHE A 237 12.04 28.62 17.75
C PHE A 237 10.67 29.18 18.10
N MET A 238 9.63 28.36 17.93
CA MET A 238 8.26 28.76 18.22
C MET A 238 8.05 28.96 19.73
N GLY A 239 8.67 28.14 20.58
CA GLY A 239 8.61 28.29 22.05
C GLY A 239 9.18 29.62 22.54
N ARG A 240 10.28 30.09 21.92
CA ARG A 240 10.84 31.41 22.20
C ARG A 240 9.93 32.55 21.76
N LYS A 241 9.36 32.46 20.56
CA LYS A 241 8.49 33.51 20.00
C LYS A 241 7.16 33.61 20.76
N TYR A 242 6.53 32.47 21.03
CA TYR A 242 5.19 32.41 21.62
C TYR A 242 5.18 32.19 23.13
N HIS A 243 6.36 32.19 23.77
CA HIS A 243 6.54 32.05 25.23
C HIS A 243 5.82 30.85 25.81
N PHE A 244 6.05 29.64 25.25
CA PHE A 244 5.55 28.37 25.78
C PHE A 244 6.72 27.40 26.04
N SER A 245 6.49 26.40 26.90
CA SER A 245 7.47 25.38 27.23
C SER A 245 7.73 24.43 26.04
N THR A 246 8.99 24.23 25.66
CA THR A 246 9.40 23.27 24.62
C THR A 246 9.05 21.84 24.96
N ARG A 247 8.74 21.56 26.25
CA ARG A 247 8.25 20.24 26.71
C ARG A 247 6.75 20.02 26.46
N ASP A 248 6.02 21.08 26.04
CA ASP A 248 4.60 20.99 25.75
C ASP A 248 4.38 20.43 24.34
N ASP A 249 4.25 19.11 24.28
CA ASP A 249 4.12 18.37 23.02
C ASP A 249 2.78 18.61 22.29
N ARG A 250 1.78 19.18 22.99
CA ARG A 250 0.44 19.36 22.45
C ARG A 250 0.21 20.70 21.76
N VAL A 251 1.16 21.62 21.86
CA VAL A 251 1.08 22.95 21.20
C VAL A 251 1.11 22.81 19.69
N PHE A 252 1.94 21.92 19.18
CA PHE A 252 2.04 21.64 17.75
C PHE A 252 1.85 20.15 17.50
N PHE A 253 0.86 19.84 16.69
CA PHE A 253 0.67 18.52 16.17
C PHE A 253 1.38 18.41 14.81
N PHE A 254 2.36 17.53 14.73
CA PHE A 254 3.10 17.25 13.50
C PHE A 254 2.54 16.00 12.85
N SER A 255 2.20 16.10 11.58
CA SER A 255 1.80 14.98 10.74
C SER A 255 2.78 14.88 9.57
N SER A 256 3.66 13.89 9.60
CA SER A 256 4.62 13.61 8.54
C SER A 256 4.07 12.56 7.60
N VAL A 257 4.12 12.84 6.30
CA VAL A 257 3.76 11.84 5.28
C VAL A 257 4.73 10.65 5.33
N GLU A 258 6.01 10.91 5.58
CA GLU A 258 7.05 9.88 5.73
C GLU A 258 6.74 8.92 6.89
N GLU A 259 6.38 9.45 8.08
CA GLU A 259 6.01 8.61 9.23
C GLU A 259 4.77 7.76 8.92
N GLN A 260 3.78 8.32 8.22
CA GLN A 260 2.60 7.57 7.81
C GLN A 260 2.95 6.45 6.81
N VAL A 261 3.77 6.75 5.81
CA VAL A 261 4.25 5.75 4.82
C VAL A 261 5.02 4.64 5.54
N ASN A 262 5.91 4.97 6.48
CA ASN A 262 6.67 3.98 7.24
C ASN A 262 5.76 3.12 8.13
N ALA A 263 4.77 3.71 8.80
CA ALA A 263 3.80 2.95 9.58
C ALA A 263 2.98 1.97 8.72
N PHE A 264 2.61 2.38 7.50
CA PHE A 264 1.95 1.48 6.55
C PHE A 264 2.88 0.39 6.02
N ASN A 265 4.17 0.71 5.77
CA ASN A 265 5.16 -0.31 5.40
C ASN A 265 5.28 -1.39 6.48
N ASP A 266 5.42 -1.01 7.76
CA ASP A 266 5.51 -1.94 8.89
C ASP A 266 4.25 -2.80 9.02
N LEU A 267 3.07 -2.20 8.81
CA LEU A 267 1.81 -2.92 8.82
C LEU A 267 1.73 -3.93 7.67
N PHE A 268 2.11 -3.53 6.45
CA PHE A 268 2.08 -4.43 5.29
C PHE A 268 3.12 -5.53 5.39
N ASP A 269 4.29 -5.27 5.94
CA ASP A 269 5.31 -6.30 6.16
C ASP A 269 4.86 -7.33 7.20
N THR A 270 4.18 -6.89 8.26
CA THR A 270 3.52 -7.78 9.22
C THR A 270 2.42 -8.61 8.56
N MET A 271 1.56 -7.97 7.75
CA MET A 271 0.50 -8.64 7.02
C MET A 271 1.07 -9.68 6.02
N LYS A 272 2.11 -9.33 5.25
CA LYS A 272 2.80 -10.25 4.34
C LYS A 272 3.33 -11.48 5.10
N THR A 273 3.98 -11.25 6.23
CA THR A 273 4.50 -12.33 7.08
C THR A 273 3.38 -13.28 7.52
N PHE A 274 2.24 -12.73 7.93
CA PHE A 274 1.07 -13.51 8.31
C PHE A 274 0.46 -14.29 7.14
N LEU A 275 0.34 -13.67 5.96
CA LEU A 275 -0.15 -14.34 4.75
C LEU A 275 0.77 -15.48 4.32
N TRP A 276 2.09 -15.28 4.39
CA TRP A 276 3.07 -16.33 4.14
C TRP A 276 2.95 -17.47 5.16
N PHE A 277 2.75 -17.17 6.45
CA PHE A 277 2.55 -18.18 7.48
C PHE A 277 1.32 -19.06 7.19
N ILE A 278 0.18 -18.46 6.82
CA ILE A 278 -1.04 -19.19 6.43
C ILE A 278 -0.76 -20.03 5.18
N GLY A 279 -0.17 -19.44 4.15
CA GLY A 279 0.12 -20.12 2.89
C GLY A 279 1.06 -21.33 3.09
N LEU A 280 2.11 -21.18 3.88
CA LEU A 280 3.02 -22.28 4.22
C LEU A 280 2.32 -23.37 5.04
N SER A 281 1.46 -22.99 5.96
CA SER A 281 0.70 -23.95 6.78
C SER A 281 -0.23 -24.81 5.92
N THR A 282 -0.90 -24.23 4.92
CA THR A 282 -1.74 -24.97 3.97
C THR A 282 -0.91 -25.90 3.09
N LEU A 283 0.28 -25.47 2.66
CA LEU A 283 1.22 -26.31 1.90
C LEU A 283 1.70 -27.50 2.72
N VAL A 284 2.00 -27.32 4.00
CA VAL A 284 2.38 -28.43 4.92
C VAL A 284 1.27 -29.48 4.98
N GLY A 285 0.00 -29.06 5.06
CA GLY A 285 -1.15 -29.97 4.98
C GLY A 285 -1.16 -30.77 3.67
N GLY A 286 -0.92 -30.11 2.54
CA GLY A 286 -0.77 -30.75 1.23
C GLY A 286 0.39 -31.76 1.16
N VAL A 287 1.56 -31.40 1.71
CA VAL A 287 2.76 -32.26 1.79
C VAL A 287 2.46 -33.53 2.57
N ILE A 288 1.80 -33.42 3.72
CA ILE A 288 1.39 -34.59 4.53
C ILE A 288 0.44 -35.48 3.75
N GLY A 289 -0.52 -34.90 3.04
CA GLY A 289 -1.44 -35.62 2.16
C GLY A 289 -0.71 -36.44 1.09
N VAL A 290 0.22 -35.80 0.37
CA VAL A 290 1.05 -36.49 -0.64
C VAL A 290 1.94 -37.56 -0.01
N ALA A 291 2.59 -37.27 1.10
CA ALA A 291 3.43 -38.25 1.79
C ALA A 291 2.65 -39.51 2.20
N ASN A 292 1.41 -39.36 2.67
CA ASN A 292 0.54 -40.49 3.04
C ASN A 292 0.14 -41.31 1.82
N ILE A 293 -0.23 -40.65 0.70
CA ILE A 293 -0.62 -41.33 -0.54
C ILE A 293 0.60 -42.08 -1.14
N MET A 294 1.76 -41.44 -1.19
CA MET A 294 3.00 -42.06 -1.67
C MET A 294 3.47 -43.21 -0.77
N TYR A 295 3.24 -43.10 0.55
CA TYR A 295 3.51 -44.19 1.46
C TYR A 295 2.59 -45.41 1.23
N ALA A 296 1.30 -45.20 0.98
CA ALA A 296 0.37 -46.23 0.60
C ALA A 296 0.78 -46.89 -0.73
N SER A 297 1.17 -46.08 -1.73
CA SER A 297 1.70 -46.57 -3.00
C SER A 297 2.94 -47.46 -2.85
N ALA A 298 3.88 -47.06 -1.96
CA ALA A 298 5.07 -47.85 -1.67
C ALA A 298 4.73 -49.20 -1.03
N LYS A 299 3.68 -49.26 -0.19
CA LYS A 299 3.21 -50.53 0.40
C LYS A 299 2.61 -51.48 -0.66
N GLU A 300 1.81 -50.97 -1.60
CA GLU A 300 1.21 -51.80 -2.66
C GLU A 300 2.24 -52.29 -3.67
N ARG A 301 3.30 -51.53 -3.92
CA ARG A 301 4.43 -51.92 -4.79
C ARG A 301 5.53 -52.72 -4.06
N THR A 302 5.26 -53.26 -2.87
CA THR A 302 6.25 -53.98 -2.07
C THR A 302 6.87 -55.12 -2.85
N PHE A 303 6.09 -55.90 -3.60
CA PHE A 303 6.55 -57.01 -4.42
C PHE A 303 7.49 -56.52 -5.57
N GLU A 304 7.09 -55.49 -6.32
CA GLU A 304 7.93 -54.91 -7.38
C GLU A 304 9.28 -54.40 -6.86
N ILE A 305 9.28 -53.73 -5.68
CA ILE A 305 10.48 -53.26 -5.02
C ILE A 305 11.35 -54.41 -4.58
N GLY A 306 10.72 -55.50 -4.09
CA GLY A 306 11.38 -56.73 -3.71
C GLY A 306 12.15 -57.38 -4.86
N ILE A 307 11.50 -57.51 -6.04
CA ILE A 307 12.12 -58.04 -7.26
C ILE A 307 13.32 -57.17 -7.69
N ARG A 308 13.15 -55.84 -7.75
CA ARG A 308 14.24 -54.92 -8.13
C ARG A 308 15.45 -55.07 -7.22
N LYS A 309 15.23 -55.22 -5.88
CA LYS A 309 16.31 -55.46 -4.94
C LYS A 309 16.97 -56.83 -5.10
N ALA A 310 16.17 -57.86 -5.40
CA ALA A 310 16.69 -59.20 -5.66
C ALA A 310 17.61 -59.27 -6.89
N VAL A 311 17.27 -58.45 -7.93
CA VAL A 311 18.07 -58.30 -9.15
C VAL A 311 19.24 -57.33 -8.97
N GLY A 312 19.44 -56.73 -7.76
CA GLY A 312 20.63 -55.95 -7.42
C GLY A 312 20.46 -54.42 -7.48
N ALA A 313 19.24 -53.88 -7.51
CA ALA A 313 19.03 -52.43 -7.47
C ALA A 313 19.59 -51.81 -6.21
N ARG A 314 20.32 -50.71 -6.34
CA ARG A 314 20.92 -49.95 -5.23
C ARG A 314 19.84 -49.24 -4.44
N LYS A 315 20.03 -49.13 -3.11
CA LYS A 315 19.13 -48.38 -2.23
C LYS A 315 18.93 -46.92 -2.68
N SER A 316 19.95 -46.30 -3.27
CA SER A 316 19.88 -44.91 -3.82
C SER A 316 18.95 -44.83 -5.01
N GLU A 317 18.91 -45.83 -5.89
CA GLU A 317 18.04 -45.83 -7.07
C GLU A 317 16.58 -45.86 -6.68
N ILE A 318 16.22 -46.72 -5.70
CA ILE A 318 14.85 -46.80 -5.19
C ILE A 318 14.47 -45.49 -4.48
N ARG A 319 15.41 -44.91 -3.72
CA ARG A 319 15.16 -43.62 -3.05
C ARG A 319 14.87 -42.50 -4.03
N TRP A 320 15.71 -42.33 -5.05
CA TRP A 320 15.51 -41.29 -6.07
C TRP A 320 14.28 -41.51 -6.92
N MET A 321 13.84 -42.75 -7.11
CA MET A 321 12.59 -43.05 -7.79
C MET A 321 11.37 -42.44 -7.05
N PHE A 322 11.25 -42.69 -5.73
CA PHE A 322 10.13 -42.17 -4.93
C PHE A 322 10.21 -40.64 -4.73
N ILE A 323 11.40 -40.08 -4.48
CA ILE A 323 11.58 -38.63 -4.38
C ILE A 323 11.25 -37.98 -5.73
N GLY A 324 11.74 -38.52 -6.83
CA GLY A 324 11.46 -37.97 -8.17
C GLY A 324 9.96 -38.02 -8.52
N GLU A 325 9.27 -39.11 -8.20
CA GLU A 325 7.81 -39.24 -8.38
C GLU A 325 7.06 -38.17 -7.55
N SER A 326 7.46 -37.96 -6.29
CA SER A 326 6.87 -36.96 -5.41
C SER A 326 7.13 -35.52 -5.91
N VAL A 327 8.36 -35.20 -6.31
CA VAL A 327 8.74 -33.88 -6.84
C VAL A 327 7.97 -33.55 -8.12
N ILE A 328 7.88 -34.50 -9.05
CA ILE A 328 7.15 -34.32 -10.31
C ILE A 328 5.65 -34.09 -10.05
N THR A 329 5.04 -34.91 -9.19
CA THR A 329 3.64 -34.77 -8.79
C THR A 329 3.37 -33.41 -8.17
N THR A 330 4.22 -33.00 -7.22
CA THR A 330 4.11 -31.69 -6.54
C THR A 330 4.30 -30.52 -7.49
N PHE A 331 5.24 -30.63 -8.43
CA PHE A 331 5.51 -29.61 -9.44
C PHE A 331 4.29 -29.37 -10.35
N PHE A 332 3.72 -30.44 -10.92
CA PHE A 332 2.54 -30.30 -11.79
C PHE A 332 1.30 -29.83 -11.01
N ALA A 333 1.09 -30.35 -9.81
CA ALA A 333 0.02 -29.88 -8.93
C ALA A 333 0.16 -28.39 -8.57
N GLY A 334 1.39 -27.96 -8.29
CA GLY A 334 1.70 -26.59 -7.97
C GLY A 334 1.51 -25.63 -9.15
N ILE A 335 1.95 -26.01 -10.35
CA ILE A 335 1.70 -25.22 -11.56
C ILE A 335 0.18 -25.10 -11.83
N ALA A 336 -0.58 -26.18 -11.69
CA ALA A 336 -2.04 -26.15 -11.84
C ALA A 336 -2.69 -25.23 -10.81
N GLY A 337 -2.29 -25.34 -9.52
CA GLY A 337 -2.76 -24.45 -8.46
C GLY A 337 -2.41 -22.99 -8.69
N MET A 338 -1.19 -22.71 -9.15
CA MET A 338 -0.74 -21.37 -9.51
C MET A 338 -1.55 -20.79 -10.68
N ALA A 339 -1.75 -21.57 -11.74
CA ALA A 339 -2.55 -21.16 -12.90
C ALA A 339 -4.00 -20.83 -12.50
N LEU A 340 -4.62 -21.67 -11.67
CA LEU A 340 -5.95 -21.41 -11.12
C LEU A 340 -5.95 -20.17 -10.23
N GLY A 341 -4.93 -19.98 -9.38
CA GLY A 341 -4.78 -18.79 -8.57
C GLY A 341 -4.69 -17.51 -9.39
N PHE A 342 -3.93 -17.52 -10.50
CA PHE A 342 -3.87 -16.39 -11.43
C PHE A 342 -5.22 -16.10 -12.10
N ILE A 343 -5.96 -17.16 -12.47
CA ILE A 343 -7.31 -17.00 -13.03
C ILE A 343 -8.23 -16.34 -12.01
N VAL A 344 -8.22 -16.81 -10.75
CA VAL A 344 -9.02 -16.22 -9.66
C VAL A 344 -8.65 -14.77 -9.45
N LEU A 345 -7.35 -14.40 -9.36
CA LEU A 345 -6.91 -13.03 -9.22
C LEU A 345 -7.36 -12.15 -10.40
N LYS A 346 -7.29 -12.66 -11.62
CA LYS A 346 -7.75 -11.95 -12.81
C LYS A 346 -9.26 -11.71 -12.77
N VAL A 347 -10.04 -12.69 -12.33
CA VAL A 347 -11.49 -12.55 -12.15
C VAL A 347 -11.79 -11.51 -11.07
N ILE A 348 -11.14 -11.58 -9.91
CA ILE A 348 -11.26 -10.56 -8.85
C ILE A 348 -10.94 -9.17 -9.42
N GLY A 349 -9.85 -9.04 -10.20
CA GLY A 349 -9.43 -7.77 -10.82
C GLY A 349 -10.43 -7.17 -11.81
N ILE A 350 -11.37 -7.96 -12.37
CA ILE A 350 -12.44 -7.43 -13.23
C ILE A 350 -13.50 -6.67 -12.41
N PHE A 351 -13.75 -7.11 -11.18
CA PHE A 351 -14.74 -6.50 -10.28
C PHE A 351 -14.17 -5.32 -9.49
N ILE A 352 -12.85 -5.13 -9.50
CA ILE A 352 -12.19 -4.01 -8.82
C ILE A 352 -12.09 -2.85 -9.81
N ASN A 353 -12.74 -1.74 -9.44
CA ASN A 353 -12.54 -0.46 -10.07
C ASN A 353 -11.49 0.32 -9.24
N PRO A 354 -10.25 0.46 -9.71
CA PRO A 354 -9.20 1.18 -8.96
C PRO A 354 -9.59 2.63 -8.69
N ASP A 355 -10.51 3.16 -9.50
CA ASP A 355 -10.99 4.53 -9.44
C ASP A 355 -11.95 4.77 -8.28
N GLU A 356 -12.55 3.76 -7.71
CA GLU A 356 -13.52 3.86 -6.63
C GLU A 356 -13.05 3.19 -5.34
N MET A 357 -12.02 2.34 -5.41
CA MET A 357 -11.57 1.52 -4.28
C MET A 357 -10.10 1.80 -3.95
N LEU A 358 -9.76 1.73 -2.67
CA LEU A 358 -8.37 1.70 -2.17
C LEU A 358 -7.71 0.34 -2.49
N PHE A 359 -7.84 -0.12 -3.73
CA PHE A 359 -7.42 -1.45 -4.13
C PHE A 359 -6.96 -1.44 -5.59
N GLU A 360 -5.70 -1.74 -5.83
CA GLU A 360 -5.18 -1.97 -7.17
C GLU A 360 -5.51 -3.38 -7.65
N LYS A 361 -5.42 -3.60 -8.97
CA LYS A 361 -5.65 -4.92 -9.55
C LYS A 361 -4.71 -5.94 -8.92
N PRO A 362 -5.25 -7.00 -8.28
CA PRO A 362 -4.44 -7.97 -7.58
C PRO A 362 -3.53 -8.71 -8.55
N GLY A 363 -2.28 -8.91 -8.16
CA GLY A 363 -1.29 -9.58 -8.98
C GLY A 363 -0.13 -10.11 -8.16
N ILE A 364 0.64 -11.01 -8.74
CA ILE A 364 1.85 -11.54 -8.14
C ILE A 364 3.04 -11.18 -9.02
N ASN A 365 4.12 -10.73 -8.40
CA ASN A 365 5.37 -10.45 -9.10
C ASN A 365 6.13 -11.75 -9.44
N VAL A 366 7.07 -11.65 -10.37
CA VAL A 366 7.90 -12.77 -10.82
C VAL A 366 8.68 -13.40 -9.65
N VAL A 367 9.19 -12.58 -8.73
CA VAL A 367 9.96 -13.05 -7.56
C VAL A 367 9.12 -13.97 -6.68
N THR A 368 7.90 -13.56 -6.34
CA THR A 368 6.97 -14.39 -5.53
C THR A 368 6.61 -15.69 -6.25
N SER A 369 6.41 -15.65 -7.58
CA SER A 369 6.13 -16.85 -8.39
C SER A 369 7.31 -17.83 -8.36
N VAL A 370 8.53 -17.34 -8.53
CA VAL A 370 9.75 -18.15 -8.46
C VAL A 370 9.96 -18.74 -7.06
N MET A 371 9.78 -17.93 -6.00
CA MET A 371 9.86 -18.39 -4.61
C MET A 371 8.84 -19.52 -4.35
N THR A 372 7.62 -19.37 -4.82
CA THR A 372 6.58 -20.41 -4.69
C THR A 372 7.02 -21.72 -5.35
N ILE A 373 7.60 -21.68 -6.57
CA ILE A 373 8.11 -22.87 -7.26
C ILE A 373 9.26 -23.52 -6.45
N VAL A 374 10.19 -22.74 -5.93
CA VAL A 374 11.30 -23.27 -5.11
C VAL A 374 10.77 -23.94 -3.85
N ILE A 375 9.82 -23.33 -3.15
CA ILE A 375 9.17 -23.92 -1.97
C ILE A 375 8.47 -25.22 -2.34
N LEU A 376 7.77 -25.27 -3.47
CA LEU A 376 7.11 -26.49 -3.96
C LEU A 376 8.10 -27.64 -4.22
N MET A 377 9.25 -27.35 -4.81
CA MET A 377 10.30 -28.35 -5.05
C MET A 377 10.83 -28.91 -3.72
N LEU A 378 11.03 -28.05 -2.72
CA LEU A 378 11.42 -28.47 -1.37
C LEU A 378 10.32 -29.32 -0.72
N CYS A 379 9.07 -28.90 -0.79
CA CYS A 379 7.91 -29.64 -0.29
C CYS A 379 7.78 -31.01 -0.93
N GLY A 380 7.94 -31.10 -2.25
CA GLY A 380 7.93 -32.38 -3.00
C GLY A 380 9.03 -33.33 -2.54
N THR A 381 10.24 -32.80 -2.31
CA THR A 381 11.33 -33.59 -1.79
C THR A 381 11.03 -34.15 -0.39
N LEU A 382 10.52 -33.31 0.51
CA LEU A 382 10.15 -33.70 1.89
C LEU A 382 9.02 -34.74 1.89
N ALA A 383 8.00 -34.57 1.03
CA ALA A 383 6.88 -35.52 0.89
C ALA A 383 7.36 -36.91 0.46
N GLY A 384 8.35 -36.98 -0.43
CA GLY A 384 8.94 -38.21 -0.93
C GLY A 384 9.88 -38.93 0.03
N LEU A 385 10.40 -38.26 1.08
CA LEU A 385 11.41 -38.85 1.98
C LEU A 385 10.87 -40.04 2.76
N ARG A 386 9.70 -39.94 3.41
CA ARG A 386 9.13 -41.01 4.23
C ARG A 386 8.81 -42.28 3.41
N PRO A 387 8.14 -42.24 2.27
CA PRO A 387 7.92 -43.39 1.42
C PRO A 387 9.24 -43.98 0.86
N ALA A 388 10.19 -43.11 0.50
CA ALA A 388 11.50 -43.55 0.02
C ALA A 388 12.30 -44.35 1.08
N ILE A 389 12.31 -43.89 2.34
CA ILE A 389 12.92 -44.56 3.44
C ILE A 389 12.25 -45.94 3.70
N TYR A 390 10.92 -45.97 3.69
CA TYR A 390 10.17 -47.22 3.82
C TYR A 390 10.54 -48.22 2.72
N ALA A 391 10.50 -47.84 1.47
CA ALA A 391 10.82 -48.68 0.31
C ALA A 391 12.29 -49.20 0.36
N THR A 392 13.20 -48.36 0.80
CA THR A 392 14.62 -48.77 0.92
C THR A 392 14.92 -49.75 2.07
N ASN A 393 14.06 -49.81 3.07
CA ASN A 393 14.24 -50.70 4.23
C ASN A 393 13.54 -52.07 4.08
N LEU A 394 12.71 -52.26 3.04
CA LEU A 394 12.08 -53.55 2.77
C LEU A 394 13.12 -54.64 2.51
N GLN A 395 12.95 -55.81 3.14
CA GLN A 395 13.79 -56.99 2.86
C GLN A 395 13.20 -57.74 1.65
N PRO A 396 14.03 -58.22 0.69
CA PRO A 396 13.55 -58.94 -0.49
C PRO A 396 12.76 -60.22 -0.12
N ILE A 397 13.21 -60.91 0.94
CA ILE A 397 12.57 -62.18 1.40
C ILE A 397 11.14 -61.93 1.90
N ASP A 398 10.94 -60.86 2.70
CA ASP A 398 9.60 -60.55 3.26
C ASP A 398 8.65 -59.99 2.17
N SER A 399 9.22 -59.34 1.16
CA SER A 399 8.49 -58.79 0.04
C SER A 399 7.94 -59.81 -0.91
N LEU A 400 8.65 -60.93 -1.10
CA LEU A 400 8.26 -62.05 -1.97
C LEU A 400 7.34 -63.06 -1.25
N ARG A 401 7.33 -63.10 0.08
CA ARG A 401 6.50 -64.06 0.89
C ARG A 401 5.06 -63.54 1.10
N LYS A 402 4.74 -62.31 0.84
CA LYS A 402 3.45 -61.68 1.13
C LYS A 402 2.34 -61.98 0.08
N GLU A 403 2.61 -62.79 -0.91
CA GLU A 403 1.67 -63.14 -1.99
C GLU A 403 0.99 -64.52 -1.80
N ASN A 404 1.03 -65.08 -0.58
CA ASN A 404 0.25 -66.31 -0.23
C ASN A 404 -0.72 -66.00 0.90
#